data_67e5545e8f81edb0cefdd372e871f53b
#
_entry.id   67e5545e8f81edb0cefdd372e871f53b
#
_cell.length_a   1.000
_cell.length_b   1.000
_cell.length_c   1.000
_cell.angle_alpha   90.00
_cell.angle_beta   90.00
_cell.angle_gamma   90.00
#
_symmetry.space_group_name_H-M   'P 1'
#
loop_
_entity.id
_entity.type
_entity.pdbx_description
1 polymer ?
#
loop_
_entity_poly.entity_id
_entity_poly.type
_entity_poly.pdbx_seq_one_letter_code
_entity_poly.pdbx_strand_id
1 'polypeptide(L)'
;AVFGMDYTYINNQSKQLLVNGIERKTLLSHEVKGRVNFLKAWAINSGVIFSQKGNASQFFSTRNYLIEAYETENRLIFQPNTYFRISGIYKYNQKQNKIEGGFQTAFINTFAGEIKYNQSEKGSLTGRMDLVLIKYNDTENSPVAYEMLNALSKGQNITWELNYQRNLNSNLQISIN
;
A
#
# COMPACT_ATOMS: atom_id res chain seq x y z
N ALA A 1 9.82 -13.95 -19.75
CA ALA A 1 8.47 -13.87 -20.32
C ALA A 1 8.14 -12.41 -20.62
N VAL A 2 7.49 -12.17 -21.76
CA VAL A 2 7.08 -10.82 -22.16
C VAL A 2 5.83 -10.39 -21.38
N PHE A 3 5.02 -11.35 -20.98
CA PHE A 3 3.77 -11.16 -20.23
C PHE A 3 3.69 -12.13 -19.06
N GLY A 4 3.18 -11.66 -17.93
CA GLY A 4 2.86 -12.47 -16.76
C GLY A 4 1.55 -11.97 -16.13
N MET A 5 0.79 -12.89 -15.54
CA MET A 5 -0.43 -12.60 -14.80
C MET A 5 -0.49 -13.46 -13.54
N ASP A 6 -0.82 -12.84 -12.42
CA ASP A 6 -0.95 -13.48 -11.11
C ASP A 6 -2.32 -13.16 -10.53
N TYR A 7 -2.94 -14.15 -9.91
CA TYR A 7 -4.15 -13.99 -9.11
C TYR A 7 -3.90 -14.44 -7.70
N THR A 8 -4.27 -13.60 -6.73
CA THR A 8 -4.13 -13.90 -5.31
C THR A 8 -5.50 -13.78 -4.64
N TYR A 9 -5.86 -14.79 -3.87
CA TYR A 9 -7.04 -14.80 -3.00
C TYR A 9 -6.60 -14.89 -1.54
N ILE A 10 -7.12 -14.00 -0.71
CA ILE A 10 -6.87 -13.98 0.74
C ILE A 10 -8.21 -14.04 1.46
N ASN A 11 -8.37 -14.99 2.36
CA ASN A 11 -9.48 -15.05 3.31
C ASN A 11 -8.89 -15.29 4.71
N ASN A 12 -8.86 -14.25 5.51
CA ASN A 12 -8.31 -14.29 6.86
C ASN A 12 -9.38 -13.86 7.87
N GLN A 13 -9.56 -14.68 8.89
CA GLN A 13 -10.45 -14.41 9.99
C GLN A 13 -9.72 -14.63 11.31
N SER A 14 -9.76 -13.65 12.19
CA SER A 14 -9.21 -13.76 13.53
C SER A 14 -10.25 -13.41 14.57
N LYS A 15 -10.18 -14.09 15.71
CA LYS A 15 -11.02 -13.86 16.86
C LYS A 15 -10.13 -13.76 18.09
N GLN A 16 -10.23 -12.66 18.80
CA GLN A 16 -9.42 -12.39 19.98
C GLN A 16 -10.34 -12.19 21.19
N LEU A 17 -9.98 -12.82 22.31
CA LEU A 17 -10.59 -12.55 23.59
C LEU A 17 -9.75 -11.47 24.29
N LEU A 18 -10.32 -10.31 24.48
CA LEU A 18 -9.73 -9.18 25.20
C LEU A 18 -10.35 -9.06 26.57
N VAL A 19 -9.75 -8.27 27.47
CA VAL A 19 -10.33 -7.95 28.78
C VAL A 19 -11.74 -7.38 28.64
N ASN A 20 -12.01 -6.70 27.53
CA ASN A 20 -13.29 -6.03 27.20
C ASN A 20 -14.12 -6.82 26.20
N GLY A 21 -14.09 -8.16 26.22
CA GLY A 21 -14.92 -9.02 25.37
C GLY A 21 -14.23 -9.54 24.10
N ILE A 22 -15.05 -9.98 23.15
CA ILE A 22 -14.57 -10.62 21.93
C ILE A 22 -14.50 -9.61 20.79
N GLU A 23 -13.36 -9.57 20.12
CA GLU A 23 -13.17 -8.83 18.87
C GLU A 23 -12.93 -9.81 17.72
N ARG A 24 -13.66 -9.62 16.62
CA ARG A 24 -13.51 -10.40 15.39
C ARG A 24 -13.03 -9.48 14.27
N LYS A 25 -11.95 -9.89 13.60
CA LYS A 25 -11.45 -9.21 12.39
C LYS A 25 -11.57 -10.14 11.20
N THR A 26 -12.00 -9.61 10.08
CA THR A 26 -12.14 -10.34 8.81
C THR A 26 -11.44 -9.57 7.71
N LEU A 27 -10.77 -10.28 6.82
CA LEU A 27 -10.18 -9.74 5.59
C LEU A 27 -10.45 -10.73 4.46
N LEU A 28 -11.18 -10.28 3.47
CA LEU A 28 -11.39 -10.97 2.20
C LEU A 28 -10.75 -10.10 1.12
N SER A 29 -9.91 -10.67 0.26
CA SER A 29 -9.26 -9.92 -0.81
C SER A 29 -9.07 -10.77 -2.05
N HIS A 30 -9.32 -10.17 -3.20
CA HIS A 30 -9.05 -10.69 -4.53
C HIS A 30 -8.12 -9.72 -5.23
N GLU A 31 -6.96 -10.18 -5.67
CA GLU A 31 -5.96 -9.39 -6.35
C GLU A 31 -5.63 -10.02 -7.69
N VAL A 32 -5.64 -9.22 -8.75
CA VAL A 32 -5.15 -9.58 -10.08
C VAL A 32 -4.02 -8.65 -10.43
N LYS A 33 -2.86 -9.19 -10.77
CA LYS A 33 -1.69 -8.44 -11.24
C LYS A 33 -1.29 -8.89 -12.63
N GLY A 34 -0.98 -7.92 -13.48
CA GLY A 34 -0.40 -8.14 -14.80
C GLY A 34 0.95 -7.46 -14.92
N ARG A 35 1.86 -8.10 -15.62
CA ARG A 35 3.17 -7.54 -15.97
C ARG A 35 3.42 -7.68 -17.45
N VAL A 36 3.87 -6.59 -18.08
CA VAL A 36 4.26 -6.56 -19.49
C VAL A 36 5.65 -5.94 -19.58
N ASN A 37 6.59 -6.66 -20.19
CA ASN A 37 7.90 -6.13 -20.59
C ASN A 37 7.83 -5.79 -22.08
N PHE A 38 7.86 -4.51 -22.46
CA PHE A 38 7.64 -4.08 -23.84
C PHE A 38 8.91 -3.61 -24.56
N LEU A 39 9.96 -3.26 -23.81
CA LEU A 39 11.29 -2.94 -24.32
C LEU A 39 12.35 -3.58 -23.42
N LYS A 40 13.62 -3.60 -23.87
CA LYS A 40 14.72 -4.21 -23.09
C LYS A 40 14.85 -3.65 -21.67
N ALA A 41 14.52 -2.35 -21.49
CA ALA A 41 14.67 -1.65 -20.21
C ALA A 41 13.34 -1.27 -19.55
N TRP A 42 12.19 -1.49 -20.19
CA TRP A 42 10.90 -0.99 -19.73
C TRP A 42 9.93 -2.11 -19.40
N ALA A 43 9.22 -1.94 -18.29
CA ALA A 43 8.12 -2.79 -17.90
C ALA A 43 6.97 -1.98 -17.30
N ILE A 44 5.75 -2.49 -17.48
CA ILE A 44 4.54 -2.00 -16.80
C ILE A 44 4.02 -3.14 -15.94
N ASN A 45 3.76 -2.83 -14.67
CA ASN A 45 2.98 -3.68 -13.78
C ASN A 45 1.66 -2.96 -13.50
N SER A 46 0.54 -3.65 -13.67
CA SER A 46 -0.79 -3.15 -13.37
C SER A 46 -1.50 -4.14 -12.47
N GLY A 47 -2.16 -3.66 -11.42
CA GLY A 47 -2.88 -4.49 -10.48
C GLY A 47 -4.23 -3.89 -10.11
N VAL A 48 -5.18 -4.77 -9.82
CA VAL A 48 -6.51 -4.43 -9.30
C VAL A 48 -6.76 -5.29 -8.08
N ILE A 49 -7.22 -4.66 -7.00
CA ILE A 49 -7.54 -5.31 -5.73
C ILE A 49 -8.97 -4.95 -5.35
N PHE A 50 -9.77 -5.97 -5.08
CA PHE A 50 -11.05 -5.83 -4.38
C PHE A 50 -10.91 -6.45 -3.01
N SER A 51 -11.18 -5.69 -1.96
CA SER A 51 -11.07 -6.19 -0.60
C SER A 51 -12.24 -5.77 0.27
N GLN A 52 -12.56 -6.62 1.25
CA GLN A 52 -13.52 -6.35 2.30
C GLN A 52 -12.84 -6.59 3.64
N LYS A 53 -12.78 -5.56 4.48
CA LYS A 53 -12.18 -5.59 5.81
C LYS A 53 -13.25 -5.28 6.85
N GLY A 54 -13.46 -6.20 7.78
CA GLY A 54 -14.43 -6.06 8.86
C GLY A 54 -13.76 -6.07 10.23
N ASN A 55 -14.33 -5.30 11.15
CA ASN A 55 -14.06 -5.38 12.58
C ASN A 55 -15.38 -5.37 13.33
N ALA A 56 -15.58 -6.33 14.21
CA ALA A 56 -16.75 -6.44 15.08
C ALA A 56 -16.31 -6.66 16.52
N SER A 57 -16.58 -5.69 17.37
CA SER A 57 -16.31 -5.73 18.81
C SER A 57 -17.62 -5.89 19.59
N GLN A 58 -17.60 -6.77 20.58
CA GLN A 58 -18.79 -7.09 21.37
C GLN A 58 -19.28 -5.89 22.19
N PHE A 59 -18.37 -5.10 22.77
CA PHE A 59 -18.72 -4.00 23.69
C PHE A 59 -18.40 -2.60 23.14
N PHE A 60 -17.67 -2.50 22.02
CA PHE A 60 -17.28 -1.20 21.44
C PHE A 60 -17.84 -1.06 20.02
N SER A 61 -19.14 -0.79 19.91
CA SER A 61 -19.82 -0.61 18.61
C SER A 61 -19.18 0.49 17.74
N THR A 62 -18.60 1.52 18.35
CA THR A 62 -17.90 2.60 17.64
C THR A 62 -16.62 2.14 16.89
N ARG A 63 -16.12 0.94 17.19
CA ARG A 63 -14.99 0.31 16.48
C ARG A 63 -15.43 -0.63 15.38
N ASN A 64 -16.72 -0.87 15.25
CA ASN A 64 -17.27 -1.76 14.25
C ASN A 64 -17.27 -1.07 12.89
N TYR A 65 -16.81 -1.78 11.88
CA TYR A 65 -16.82 -1.34 10.48
C TYR A 65 -16.84 -2.54 9.54
N LEU A 66 -17.32 -2.28 8.35
CA LEU A 66 -17.22 -3.18 7.20
C LEU A 66 -16.81 -2.35 5.99
N ILE A 67 -15.51 -2.28 5.75
CA ILE A 67 -14.94 -1.46 4.69
C ILE A 67 -14.76 -2.32 3.44
N GLU A 68 -15.42 -1.92 2.37
CA GLU A 68 -15.15 -2.39 1.02
C GLU A 68 -14.19 -1.43 0.34
N ALA A 69 -13.17 -1.98 -0.30
CA ALA A 69 -12.18 -1.20 -1.01
C ALA A 69 -11.95 -1.74 -2.42
N TYR A 70 -11.83 -0.80 -3.36
CA TYR A 70 -11.37 -1.02 -4.72
C TYR A 70 -10.06 -0.25 -4.90
N GLU A 71 -8.99 -0.95 -5.26
CA GLU A 71 -7.68 -0.35 -5.47
C GLU A 71 -7.13 -0.72 -6.84
N THR A 72 -6.54 0.24 -7.53
CA THR A 72 -5.71 0.00 -8.71
C THR A 72 -4.31 0.54 -8.48
N GLU A 73 -3.31 -0.22 -8.88
CA GLU A 73 -1.92 0.23 -8.93
C GLU A 73 -1.37 0.08 -10.33
N ASN A 74 -0.77 1.13 -10.86
CA ASN A 74 -0.05 1.11 -12.13
C ASN A 74 1.38 1.58 -11.87
N ARG A 75 2.35 0.77 -12.28
CA ARG A 75 3.78 1.03 -12.06
C ARG A 75 4.51 0.94 -13.39
N LEU A 76 5.10 2.04 -13.82
CA LEU A 76 6.03 2.10 -14.93
C LEU A 76 7.45 1.95 -14.40
N ILE A 77 8.20 1.02 -14.96
CA ILE A 77 9.55 0.68 -14.53
C ILE A 77 10.51 0.93 -15.68
N PHE A 78 11.59 1.65 -15.40
CA PHE A 78 12.74 1.79 -16.27
C PHE A 78 13.98 1.21 -15.60
N GLN A 79 14.54 0.15 -16.18
CA GLN A 79 15.71 -0.56 -15.67
C GLN A 79 16.67 -0.85 -16.80
N PRO A 80 17.58 0.10 -17.15
CA PRO A 80 18.51 -0.04 -18.27
C PRO A 80 19.60 -1.07 -18.01
N ASN A 81 19.90 -1.36 -16.75
CA ASN A 81 20.91 -2.34 -16.33
C ASN A 81 20.52 -2.97 -14.97
N THR A 82 21.33 -3.89 -14.47
CA THR A 82 21.11 -4.60 -13.22
C THR A 82 21.29 -3.74 -11.96
N TYR A 83 21.95 -2.61 -12.07
CA TYR A 83 22.31 -1.76 -10.93
C TYR A 83 21.34 -0.62 -10.70
N PHE A 84 20.62 -0.18 -11.74
CA PHE A 84 19.83 1.03 -11.70
C PHE A 84 18.39 0.80 -12.15
N ARG A 85 17.44 1.28 -11.34
CA ARG A 85 16.01 1.21 -11.62
C ARG A 85 15.30 2.47 -11.13
N ILE A 86 14.46 3.03 -11.98
CA ILE A 86 13.50 4.07 -11.64
C ILE A 86 12.10 3.52 -11.85
N SER A 87 11.17 3.88 -10.96
CA SER A 87 9.75 3.53 -11.11
C SER A 87 8.88 4.75 -10.83
N GLY A 88 7.91 4.99 -11.70
CA GLY A 88 6.77 5.86 -11.45
C GLY A 88 5.56 5.02 -11.09
N ILE A 89 4.81 5.40 -10.04
CA ILE A 89 3.69 4.62 -9.52
C ILE A 89 2.49 5.54 -9.39
N TYR A 90 1.36 5.08 -9.86
CA TYR A 90 0.06 5.69 -9.59
C TYR A 90 -0.85 4.66 -8.95
N LYS A 91 -1.45 5.03 -7.80
CA LYS A 91 -2.46 4.23 -7.11
C LYS A 91 -3.74 5.03 -6.96
N TYR A 92 -4.85 4.38 -7.21
CA TYR A 92 -6.18 4.87 -6.86
C TYR A 92 -6.83 3.88 -5.91
N ASN A 93 -7.35 4.38 -4.80
CA ASN A 93 -8.07 3.56 -3.82
C ASN A 93 -9.38 4.27 -3.44
N GLN A 94 -10.48 3.57 -3.62
CA GLN A 94 -11.81 3.97 -3.18
C GLN A 94 -12.26 3.02 -2.07
N LYS A 95 -12.63 3.58 -0.92
CA LYS A 95 -13.11 2.82 0.22
C LYS A 95 -14.50 3.30 0.62
N GLN A 96 -15.35 2.37 1.03
CA GLN A 96 -16.69 2.65 1.53
C GLN A 96 -16.99 1.80 2.76
N ASN A 97 -17.49 2.43 3.83
CA ASN A 97 -18.00 1.70 4.99
C ASN A 97 -19.42 1.20 4.70
N LYS A 98 -19.60 -0.11 4.71
CA LYS A 98 -20.87 -0.82 4.42
C LYS A 98 -21.58 -1.33 5.66
N ILE A 99 -21.13 -0.98 6.84
CA ILE A 99 -21.85 -1.34 8.06
C ILE A 99 -23.25 -0.66 8.05
N GLU A 100 -24.22 -1.26 8.69
CA GLU A 100 -25.55 -0.65 8.83
C GLU A 100 -25.45 0.76 9.44
N GLY A 101 -26.01 1.76 8.74
CA GLY A 101 -25.89 3.18 9.09
C GLY A 101 -24.54 3.80 8.72
N GLY A 102 -23.62 3.06 8.12
CA GLY A 102 -22.34 3.59 7.62
C GLY A 102 -22.51 4.37 6.32
N PHE A 103 -21.88 5.54 6.23
CA PHE A 103 -21.93 6.43 5.06
C PHE A 103 -20.53 6.93 4.64
N GLN A 104 -19.50 6.54 5.38
CA GLN A 104 -18.14 7.02 5.16
C GLN A 104 -17.61 6.52 3.83
N THR A 105 -17.02 7.45 3.08
CA THR A 105 -16.38 7.18 1.79
C THR A 105 -15.04 7.91 1.72
N ALA A 106 -14.01 7.23 1.30
CA ALA A 106 -12.69 7.79 1.07
C ALA A 106 -12.22 7.53 -0.36
N PHE A 107 -11.60 8.54 -0.98
CA PHE A 107 -10.92 8.47 -2.26
C PHE A 107 -9.47 8.87 -2.06
N ILE A 108 -8.55 7.99 -2.38
CA ILE A 108 -7.11 8.19 -2.17
C ILE A 108 -6.40 8.05 -3.51
N ASN A 109 -5.72 9.11 -3.92
CA ASN A 109 -4.83 9.08 -5.09
C ASN A 109 -3.40 9.21 -4.60
N THR A 110 -2.54 8.30 -5.01
CA THR A 110 -1.11 8.31 -4.67
C THR A 110 -0.28 8.36 -5.93
N PHE A 111 0.59 9.36 -6.01
CA PHE A 111 1.63 9.48 -7.03
C PHE A 111 2.96 9.26 -6.35
N ALA A 112 3.73 8.27 -6.79
CA ALA A 112 5.00 7.96 -6.19
C ALA A 112 6.12 7.83 -7.22
N GLY A 113 7.32 8.26 -6.83
CA GLY A 113 8.57 8.04 -7.53
C GLY A 113 9.50 7.18 -6.67
N GLU A 114 10.13 6.19 -7.28
CA GLU A 114 11.10 5.33 -6.61
C GLU A 114 12.37 5.22 -7.45
N ILE A 115 13.51 5.37 -6.82
CA ILE A 115 14.83 5.14 -7.41
C ILE A 115 15.56 4.07 -6.61
N LYS A 116 16.18 3.11 -7.30
CA LYS A 116 17.01 2.07 -6.70
C LYS A 116 18.33 1.97 -7.46
N TYR A 117 19.41 2.10 -6.72
CA TYR A 117 20.75 1.81 -7.19
C TYR A 117 21.38 0.77 -6.29
N ASN A 118 21.88 -0.32 -6.86
CA ASN A 118 22.51 -1.39 -6.10
C ASN A 118 23.70 -1.93 -6.87
N GLN A 119 24.86 -1.72 -6.31
CA GLN A 119 26.11 -2.29 -6.82
C GLN A 119 26.84 -3.00 -5.67
N SER A 120 26.96 -4.31 -5.76
CA SER A 120 27.42 -5.18 -4.66
C SER A 120 28.74 -4.76 -4.01
N GLU A 121 29.67 -4.19 -4.78
CA GLU A 121 30.96 -3.73 -4.27
C GLU A 121 30.93 -2.30 -3.72
N LYS A 122 30.00 -1.46 -4.16
CA LYS A 122 29.95 -0.03 -3.82
C LYS A 122 28.87 0.33 -2.83
N GLY A 123 27.82 -0.48 -2.76
CA GLY A 123 26.70 -0.24 -1.88
C GLY A 123 25.36 -0.06 -2.60
N SER A 124 24.35 0.38 -1.87
CA SER A 124 22.99 0.58 -2.38
C SER A 124 22.42 1.94 -1.97
N LEU A 125 21.56 2.47 -2.82
CA LEU A 125 20.74 3.65 -2.57
C LEU A 125 19.31 3.33 -2.96
N THR A 126 18.37 3.53 -2.05
CA THR A 126 16.94 3.47 -2.33
C THR A 126 16.30 4.77 -1.88
N GLY A 127 15.64 5.45 -2.79
CA GLY A 127 14.86 6.66 -2.51
C GLY A 127 13.43 6.47 -2.97
N ARG A 128 12.47 6.95 -2.18
CA ARG A 128 11.06 6.97 -2.51
C ARG A 128 10.41 8.26 -2.02
N MET A 129 9.50 8.80 -2.82
CA MET A 129 8.67 9.94 -2.47
C MET A 129 7.25 9.66 -2.93
N ASP A 130 6.29 9.86 -2.03
CA ASP A 130 4.86 9.69 -2.29
C ASP A 130 4.13 11.01 -2.05
N LEU A 131 3.29 11.41 -2.99
CA LEU A 131 2.28 12.45 -2.85
C LEU A 131 0.92 11.76 -2.77
N VAL A 132 0.26 11.86 -1.60
CA VAL A 132 -1.02 11.22 -1.31
C VAL A 132 -2.10 12.27 -1.17
N LEU A 133 -3.12 12.22 -2.04
CA LEU A 133 -4.26 13.11 -2.04
C LEU A 133 -5.49 12.35 -1.55
N ILE A 134 -6.05 12.78 -0.41
CA ILE A 134 -7.16 12.11 0.26
C ILE A 134 -8.40 13.00 0.31
N LYS A 135 -9.52 12.48 -0.21
CA LYS A 135 -10.86 13.05 -0.01
C LYS A 135 -11.65 12.11 0.90
N TYR A 136 -12.22 12.65 1.95
CA TYR A 136 -13.00 11.91 2.94
C TYR A 136 -14.23 12.73 3.34
N ASN A 137 -15.38 12.09 3.42
CA ASN A 137 -16.67 12.77 3.65
C ASN A 137 -17.09 12.87 5.12
N ASP A 138 -16.23 12.45 6.06
CA ASP A 138 -16.54 12.50 7.49
C ASP A 138 -15.38 13.09 8.30
N THR A 139 -15.49 13.07 9.63
CA THR A 139 -14.47 13.53 10.57
C THR A 139 -13.34 12.51 10.70
N GLU A 140 -12.10 13.00 10.88
CA GLU A 140 -10.90 12.14 10.94
C GLU A 140 -10.72 11.43 12.30
N ASN A 141 -11.44 11.87 13.33
CA ASN A 141 -11.25 11.43 14.71
C ASN A 141 -12.08 10.19 15.07
N SER A 142 -12.05 9.16 14.22
CA SER A 142 -12.76 7.91 14.50
C SER A 142 -11.88 6.70 14.14
N PRO A 143 -12.10 5.53 14.79
CA PRO A 143 -11.40 4.29 14.41
C PRO A 143 -11.66 3.90 12.96
N VAL A 144 -12.82 4.19 12.42
CA VAL A 144 -13.18 3.96 11.01
C VAL A 144 -12.37 4.87 10.11
N ALA A 145 -12.26 6.16 10.44
CA ALA A 145 -11.45 7.11 9.68
C ALA A 145 -9.97 6.68 9.63
N TYR A 146 -9.40 6.27 10.76
CA TYR A 146 -8.03 5.77 10.82
C TYR A 146 -7.77 4.63 9.82
N GLU A 147 -8.69 3.66 9.74
CA GLU A 147 -8.60 2.55 8.79
C GLU A 147 -8.84 3.00 7.33
N MET A 148 -9.79 3.90 7.11
CA MET A 148 -10.14 4.36 5.78
C MET A 148 -9.05 5.27 5.18
N LEU A 149 -8.37 6.06 6.00
CA LEU A 149 -7.36 7.03 5.58
C LEU A 149 -5.92 6.46 5.62
N ASN A 150 -5.74 5.19 6.00
CA ASN A 150 -4.42 4.57 6.20
C ASN A 150 -3.56 5.36 7.20
N ALA A 151 -4.15 5.84 8.30
CA ALA A 151 -3.51 6.68 9.32
C ALA A 151 -2.95 8.03 8.82
N LEU A 152 -3.36 8.49 7.64
CA LEU A 152 -3.02 9.81 7.11
C LEU A 152 -4.18 10.80 7.33
N SER A 153 -3.91 12.10 7.22
CA SER A 153 -4.95 13.13 7.27
C SER A 153 -5.59 13.34 5.90
N LYS A 154 -6.86 13.81 5.88
CA LYS A 154 -7.47 14.24 4.62
C LYS A 154 -6.74 15.44 4.03
N GLY A 155 -6.80 15.59 2.71
CA GLY A 155 -6.07 16.60 1.96
C GLY A 155 -4.80 16.05 1.34
N GLN A 156 -3.72 16.80 1.43
CA GLN A 156 -2.44 16.48 0.80
C GLN A 156 -1.42 16.01 1.84
N ASN A 157 -0.83 14.85 1.60
CA ASN A 157 0.24 14.29 2.41
C ASN A 157 1.45 14.02 1.53
N ILE A 158 2.64 14.30 2.03
CA ILE A 158 3.90 13.98 1.38
C ILE A 158 4.70 13.12 2.32
N THR A 159 5.14 11.96 1.84
CA THR A 159 6.04 11.06 2.56
C THR A 159 7.28 10.80 1.72
N TRP A 160 8.42 10.65 2.36
CA TRP A 160 9.65 10.30 1.67
C TRP A 160 10.49 9.36 2.52
N GLU A 161 11.28 8.55 1.86
CA GLU A 161 12.19 7.59 2.46
C GLU A 161 13.49 7.60 1.66
N LEU A 162 14.63 7.61 2.34
CA LEU A 162 15.94 7.52 1.74
C LEU A 162 16.79 6.54 2.53
N ASN A 163 17.18 5.44 1.90
CA ASN A 163 18.07 4.45 2.47
C ASN A 163 19.37 4.43 1.67
N TYR A 164 20.47 4.70 2.34
CA TYR A 164 21.82 4.61 1.77
C TYR A 164 22.66 3.63 2.56
N GLN A 165 23.33 2.75 1.85
CA GLN A 165 24.22 1.74 2.42
C GLN A 165 25.50 1.67 1.61
N ARG A 166 26.65 1.71 2.25
CA ARG A 166 27.95 1.60 1.60
C ARG A 166 28.85 0.60 2.33
N ASN A 167 29.42 -0.31 1.57
CA ASN A 167 30.48 -1.19 2.04
C ASN A 167 31.82 -0.47 1.91
N LEU A 168 32.52 -0.25 3.01
CA LEU A 168 33.86 0.35 3.02
C LEU A 168 34.94 -0.71 2.79
N ASN A 169 34.76 -1.88 3.39
CA ASN A 169 35.56 -3.07 3.18
C ASN A 169 34.73 -4.32 3.56
N SER A 170 35.32 -5.51 3.54
CA SER A 170 34.64 -6.78 3.86
C SER A 170 34.04 -6.83 5.27
N ASN A 171 34.45 -5.97 6.20
CA ASN A 171 34.10 -6.01 7.63
C ASN A 171 33.41 -4.74 8.11
N LEU A 172 33.35 -3.68 7.31
CA LEU A 172 32.79 -2.38 7.70
C LEU A 172 31.77 -1.87 6.69
N GLN A 173 30.58 -1.59 7.18
CA GLN A 173 29.44 -1.06 6.44
C GLN A 173 28.89 0.19 7.13
N ILE A 174 28.52 1.20 6.35
CA ILE A 174 27.81 2.39 6.80
C ILE A 174 26.40 2.33 6.23
N SER A 175 25.37 2.59 7.05
CA SER A 175 23.98 2.75 6.63
C SER A 175 23.38 4.03 7.18
N ILE A 176 22.54 4.70 6.37
CA ILE A 176 21.74 5.88 6.73
C ILE A 176 20.32 5.57 6.28
N ASN A 177 19.38 5.69 7.22
CA ASN A 177 17.95 5.46 7.00
C ASN A 177 17.15 6.73 7.28
#